data_0d2d0283a6697171c5d5572712c2572c
#
_entry.id   0d2d0283a6697171c5d5572712c2572c
#
_cell.length_a   1.000
_cell.length_b   1.000
_cell.length_c   1.000
_cell.angle_alpha   90.00
_cell.angle_beta   90.00
_cell.angle_gamma   90.00
#
_symmetry.space_group_name_H-M   'P 1'
#
loop_
_entity.id
_entity.type
_entity.pdbx_description
1 polymer ?
#
loop_
_entity_poly.entity_id
_entity_poly.type
_entity_poly.pdbx_seq_one_letter_code
_entity_poly.pdbx_strand_id
1 'polypeptide(L)'
;MSSVSPWFVIATLLISPIVHAQTSYEAPPFDSIHLNVPEISSARDWYLKNIGGNAGETADRIAFGRWSGDHPLPLQIIFEMSSDMKPSAGTAIDSVGFSFRDLDAKVKELQDSGVKITSPPSKTGDDWKHAFAEDPWGTRIELVENPDNLGLHHVNLHVKDPNATLAWYVRAFGGDRASVYGREGIRYRDLGLFYVFASKDDMAAPSEGHAIDRIAWGPIDLDKTVNDLKTLGVMFSSDTNPRANPACNFVGGGTEEGGLRRLFCTQPNQLPHRIVYLVTTDGVKVELVQHLEAAGH
;
A
#
# COMPACT_ATOMS: atom_id res chain seq x y z
N MET A 1 49.18 73.72 -10.36
CA MET A 1 49.06 72.32 -10.86
C MET A 1 48.16 71.55 -9.89
N SER A 2 46.87 71.46 -10.18
CA SER A 2 45.84 70.90 -9.31
C SER A 2 45.57 69.50 -9.73
N SER A 3 45.79 68.50 -8.89
CA SER A 3 45.46 67.08 -9.16
C SER A 3 44.02 66.79 -8.69
N VAL A 4 43.17 66.40 -9.60
CA VAL A 4 41.78 65.93 -9.34
C VAL A 4 41.81 64.41 -9.16
N SER A 5 41.39 63.92 -8.01
CA SER A 5 41.25 62.50 -7.72
C SER A 5 39.87 62.00 -8.22
N PRO A 6 39.81 60.88 -8.92
CA PRO A 6 38.50 60.32 -9.30
C PRO A 6 37.95 59.41 -8.16
N TRP A 7 36.70 59.68 -7.78
CA TRP A 7 35.93 58.87 -6.84
C TRP A 7 35.35 57.67 -7.60
N PHE A 8 35.76 56.45 -7.28
CA PHE A 8 35.10 55.23 -7.75
C PHE A 8 33.91 54.94 -6.84
N VAL A 9 32.72 55.03 -7.40
CA VAL A 9 31.50 54.56 -6.74
C VAL A 9 31.35 53.05 -7.03
N ILE A 10 31.58 52.22 -6.02
CA ILE A 10 31.31 50.77 -6.08
C ILE A 10 29.84 50.58 -5.78
N ALA A 11 29.04 50.26 -6.80
CA ALA A 11 27.65 49.85 -6.63
C ALA A 11 27.65 48.38 -6.18
N THR A 12 27.38 48.11 -4.92
CA THR A 12 27.19 46.79 -4.37
C THR A 12 25.79 46.29 -4.75
N LEU A 13 25.70 45.40 -5.75
CA LEU A 13 24.47 44.68 -6.07
C LEU A 13 24.18 43.70 -4.92
N LEU A 14 23.20 43.99 -4.11
CA LEU A 14 22.60 43.05 -3.16
C LEU A 14 21.77 42.00 -3.93
N ILE A 15 22.38 40.87 -4.24
CA ILE A 15 21.65 39.69 -4.74
C ILE A 15 20.98 39.07 -3.52
N SER A 16 19.70 39.33 -3.34
CA SER A 16 18.88 38.62 -2.35
C SER A 16 18.76 37.16 -2.82
N PRO A 17 19.14 36.17 -1.99
CA PRO A 17 18.87 34.80 -2.33
C PRO A 17 17.35 34.59 -2.38
N ILE A 18 16.82 34.21 -3.53
CA ILE A 18 15.46 33.69 -3.65
C ILE A 18 15.48 32.34 -2.95
N VAL A 19 15.11 32.34 -1.67
CA VAL A 19 14.83 31.09 -0.95
C VAL A 19 13.54 30.54 -1.59
N HIS A 20 13.71 29.62 -2.51
CA HIS A 20 12.61 28.76 -2.91
C HIS A 20 12.29 27.92 -1.67
N ALA A 21 11.19 28.19 -1.02
CA ALA A 21 10.59 27.28 -0.08
C ALA A 21 10.24 26.01 -0.89
N GLN A 22 11.13 25.02 -0.85
CA GLN A 22 10.77 23.68 -1.24
C GLN A 22 9.69 23.27 -0.24
N THR A 23 8.43 23.29 -0.68
CA THR A 23 7.38 22.58 0.04
C THR A 23 7.84 21.13 0.08
N SER A 24 8.27 20.65 1.25
CA SER A 24 8.68 19.28 1.44
C SER A 24 7.49 18.40 1.06
N TYR A 25 7.68 17.52 0.07
CA TYR A 25 6.69 16.50 -0.23
C TYR A 25 6.53 15.63 1.01
N GLU A 26 5.31 15.56 1.52
CA GLU A 26 4.95 14.67 2.61
C GLU A 26 4.35 13.40 2.00
N ALA A 27 5.09 12.33 2.11
CA ALA A 27 4.67 11.05 1.55
C ALA A 27 3.47 10.50 2.33
N PRO A 28 2.44 9.98 1.63
CA PRO A 28 1.30 9.38 2.30
C PRO A 28 1.71 8.08 3.00
N PRO A 29 1.13 7.78 4.18
CA PRO A 29 1.35 6.51 4.84
C PRO A 29 0.75 5.34 4.06
N PHE A 30 1.32 4.14 4.23
CA PHE A 30 0.71 2.91 3.73
C PHE A 30 -0.60 2.65 4.47
N ASP A 31 -1.66 2.29 3.74
CA ASP A 31 -3.02 2.12 4.30
C ASP A 31 -3.45 0.65 4.34
N SER A 32 -3.61 0.03 3.17
CA SER A 32 -4.26 -1.28 3.08
C SER A 32 -3.80 -2.13 1.89
N ILE A 33 -4.16 -3.42 1.97
CA ILE A 33 -4.07 -4.39 0.88
C ILE A 33 -5.49 -4.84 0.55
N HIS A 34 -5.85 -4.83 -0.73
CA HIS A 34 -7.18 -5.21 -1.20
C HIS A 34 -7.18 -6.60 -1.81
N LEU A 35 -8.04 -7.46 -1.27
CA LEU A 35 -8.23 -8.83 -1.73
C LEU A 35 -9.59 -8.99 -2.39
N ASN A 36 -9.59 -9.52 -3.62
CA ASN A 36 -10.81 -9.92 -4.31
C ASN A 36 -11.29 -11.27 -3.78
N VAL A 37 -12.55 -11.33 -3.41
CA VAL A 37 -13.19 -12.55 -2.86
C VAL A 37 -14.63 -12.68 -3.38
N PRO A 38 -15.18 -13.90 -3.51
CA PRO A 38 -16.56 -14.06 -4.01
C PRO A 38 -17.61 -13.65 -2.97
N GLU A 39 -17.26 -13.72 -1.67
CA GLU A 39 -18.16 -13.38 -0.59
C GLU A 39 -17.35 -12.87 0.62
N ILE A 40 -17.65 -11.65 1.05
CA ILE A 40 -16.85 -10.88 2.04
C ILE A 40 -16.90 -11.53 3.42
N SER A 41 -18.08 -11.96 3.88
CA SER A 41 -18.21 -12.49 5.25
C SER A 41 -17.45 -13.79 5.43
N SER A 42 -17.52 -14.69 4.45
CA SER A 42 -16.76 -15.94 4.46
C SER A 42 -15.25 -15.71 4.44
N ALA A 43 -14.80 -14.73 3.65
CA ALA A 43 -13.38 -14.38 3.60
C ALA A 43 -12.91 -13.80 4.93
N ARG A 44 -13.63 -12.84 5.46
CA ARG A 44 -13.30 -12.25 6.77
C ARG A 44 -13.22 -13.30 7.86
N ASP A 45 -14.22 -14.19 7.95
CA ASP A 45 -14.26 -15.24 8.97
C ASP A 45 -13.11 -16.23 8.82
N TRP A 46 -12.77 -16.58 7.55
CA TRP A 46 -11.62 -17.44 7.27
C TRP A 46 -10.30 -16.80 7.72
N TYR A 47 -10.07 -15.53 7.38
CA TYR A 47 -8.86 -14.82 7.76
C TYR A 47 -8.75 -14.61 9.26
N LEU A 48 -9.84 -14.20 9.95
CA LEU A 48 -9.86 -14.07 11.41
C LEU A 48 -9.54 -15.40 12.11
N LYS A 49 -10.08 -16.50 11.59
CA LYS A 49 -9.84 -17.83 12.14
C LYS A 49 -8.42 -18.32 11.91
N ASN A 50 -7.93 -18.21 10.67
CA ASN A 50 -6.71 -18.90 10.24
C ASN A 50 -5.46 -18.01 10.32
N ILE A 51 -5.58 -16.71 10.11
CA ILE A 51 -4.47 -15.77 10.08
C ILE A 51 -4.45 -14.91 11.35
N GLY A 52 -5.59 -14.43 11.78
CA GLY A 52 -5.72 -13.54 12.92
C GLY A 52 -6.07 -12.12 12.52
N GLY A 53 -5.70 -11.16 13.36
CA GLY A 53 -6.12 -9.77 13.25
C GLY A 53 -7.35 -9.47 14.09
N ASN A 54 -7.89 -8.26 13.96
CA ASN A 54 -9.09 -7.80 14.64
C ASN A 54 -10.16 -7.47 13.59
N ALA A 55 -11.41 -7.77 13.90
CA ALA A 55 -12.52 -7.30 13.07
C ALA A 55 -12.45 -5.77 12.95
N GLY A 56 -12.45 -5.27 11.71
CA GLY A 56 -12.46 -3.84 11.45
C GLY A 56 -13.81 -3.21 11.77
N GLU A 57 -13.90 -1.89 11.61
CA GLU A 57 -15.12 -1.12 11.85
C GLU A 57 -16.27 -1.52 10.94
N THR A 58 -15.94 -1.99 9.75
CA THR A 58 -16.90 -2.49 8.75
C THR A 58 -16.67 -3.96 8.45
N ALA A 59 -17.68 -4.61 7.89
CA ALA A 59 -17.67 -6.05 7.63
C ALA A 59 -16.66 -6.49 6.57
N ASP A 60 -16.18 -5.56 5.76
CA ASP A 60 -15.29 -5.77 4.62
C ASP A 60 -13.80 -5.73 4.95
N ARG A 61 -13.43 -5.63 6.24
CA ARG A 61 -12.01 -5.44 6.61
C ARG A 61 -11.57 -6.15 7.87
N ILE A 62 -10.27 -6.39 7.94
CA ILE A 62 -9.54 -6.85 9.12
C ILE A 62 -8.39 -5.88 9.38
N ALA A 63 -8.26 -5.49 10.65
CA ALA A 63 -7.21 -4.60 11.13
C ALA A 63 -6.07 -5.39 11.78
N PHE A 64 -4.84 -4.96 11.54
CA PHE A 64 -3.63 -5.51 12.12
C PHE A 64 -2.82 -4.41 12.81
N GLY A 65 -2.17 -4.75 13.93
CA GLY A 65 -1.40 -3.81 14.72
C GLY A 65 -2.22 -3.10 15.79
N ARG A 66 -1.56 -2.15 16.45
CA ARG A 66 -2.17 -1.31 17.48
C ARG A 66 -2.39 0.09 16.92
N TRP A 67 -3.49 0.69 17.28
CA TRP A 67 -3.72 2.12 17.11
C TRP A 67 -2.57 2.91 17.76
N SER A 68 -1.81 3.66 16.98
CA SER A 68 -0.89 4.67 17.50
C SER A 68 -1.48 6.05 17.23
N GLY A 69 -1.59 6.88 18.28
CA GLY A 69 -2.43 8.06 18.31
C GLY A 69 -2.23 9.13 17.23
N ASP A 70 -1.18 9.05 16.43
CA ASP A 70 -0.87 10.01 15.36
C ASP A 70 -1.35 9.54 13.98
N HIS A 71 -1.83 8.29 13.86
CA HIS A 71 -2.36 7.74 12.62
C HIS A 71 -3.77 7.19 12.82
N PRO A 72 -4.75 7.63 12.01
CA PRO A 72 -6.16 7.33 12.26
C PRO A 72 -6.54 5.86 12.03
N LEU A 73 -5.75 5.09 11.26
CA LEU A 73 -6.14 3.72 10.89
C LEU A 73 -4.97 2.74 11.03
N PRO A 74 -5.19 1.53 11.58
CA PRO A 74 -4.22 0.44 11.56
C PRO A 74 -4.04 -0.09 10.14
N LEU A 75 -2.95 -0.86 9.90
CA LEU A 75 -2.80 -1.64 8.67
C LEU A 75 -4.01 -2.53 8.45
N GLN A 76 -4.55 -2.56 7.24
CA GLN A 76 -5.79 -3.26 6.95
C GLN A 76 -5.65 -4.20 5.75
N ILE A 77 -6.41 -5.29 5.82
CA ILE A 77 -6.85 -6.05 4.65
C ILE A 77 -8.30 -5.65 4.38
N ILE A 78 -8.60 -5.26 3.15
CA ILE A 78 -9.94 -4.92 2.69
C ILE A 78 -10.37 -5.97 1.68
N PHE A 79 -11.54 -6.57 1.90
CA PHE A 79 -12.14 -7.55 1.00
C PHE A 79 -13.10 -6.87 0.04
N GLU A 80 -12.97 -7.22 -1.25
CA GLU A 80 -13.87 -6.74 -2.30
C GLU A 80 -14.52 -7.89 -3.03
N MET A 81 -15.81 -7.74 -3.34
CA MET A 81 -16.55 -8.77 -4.07
C MET A 81 -16.09 -8.85 -5.53
N SER A 82 -15.67 -10.03 -5.94
CA SER A 82 -15.35 -10.37 -7.32
C SER A 82 -15.61 -11.86 -7.55
N SER A 83 -16.31 -12.18 -8.65
CA SER A 83 -16.65 -13.57 -8.98
C SER A 83 -15.66 -14.23 -9.96
N ASP A 84 -14.80 -13.45 -10.59
CA ASP A 84 -13.92 -13.86 -11.69
C ASP A 84 -12.43 -13.60 -11.44
N MET A 85 -12.05 -13.42 -10.15
CA MET A 85 -10.65 -13.22 -9.79
C MET A 85 -9.81 -14.45 -10.09
N LYS A 86 -8.54 -14.21 -10.44
CA LYS A 86 -7.52 -15.23 -10.67
C LYS A 86 -6.56 -15.29 -9.47
N PRO A 87 -5.82 -16.39 -9.27
CA PRO A 87 -4.81 -16.47 -8.21
C PRO A 87 -3.77 -15.35 -8.31
N SER A 88 -3.26 -14.89 -7.17
CA SER A 88 -2.26 -13.83 -7.11
C SER A 88 -0.83 -14.29 -7.45
N ALA A 89 -0.55 -15.59 -7.32
CA ALA A 89 0.78 -16.13 -7.61
C ALA A 89 1.24 -15.81 -9.04
N GLY A 90 2.43 -15.22 -9.18
CA GLY A 90 2.98 -14.82 -10.48
C GLY A 90 2.45 -13.50 -11.03
N THR A 91 1.79 -12.69 -10.19
CA THR A 91 1.38 -11.33 -10.57
C THR A 91 2.33 -10.29 -9.97
N ALA A 92 2.16 -9.04 -10.39
CA ALA A 92 2.93 -7.91 -9.89
C ALA A 92 2.79 -7.71 -8.37
N ILE A 93 1.69 -8.18 -7.75
CA ILE A 93 1.55 -8.36 -6.29
C ILE A 93 1.38 -9.85 -6.05
N ASP A 94 2.51 -10.56 -5.91
CA ASP A 94 2.54 -12.02 -5.87
C ASP A 94 1.90 -12.59 -4.59
N SER A 95 2.25 -12.02 -3.45
CA SER A 95 1.81 -12.54 -2.17
C SER A 95 1.74 -11.47 -1.08
N VAL A 96 0.92 -11.75 -0.06
CA VAL A 96 0.84 -11.00 1.19
C VAL A 96 1.48 -11.82 2.31
N GLY A 97 2.28 -11.19 3.16
CA GLY A 97 3.03 -11.84 4.23
C GLY A 97 2.50 -11.57 5.62
N PHE A 98 2.42 -12.62 6.43
CA PHE A 98 2.07 -12.54 7.84
C PHE A 98 3.13 -13.20 8.71
N SER A 99 3.40 -12.58 9.85
CA SER A 99 4.40 -13.05 10.80
C SER A 99 3.78 -13.68 12.04
N PHE A 100 4.44 -14.71 12.50
CA PHE A 100 4.03 -15.50 13.65
C PHE A 100 5.22 -15.72 14.60
N ARG A 101 4.93 -16.04 15.85
CA ARG A 101 5.95 -16.30 16.87
C ARG A 101 6.67 -17.62 16.64
N ASP A 102 5.93 -18.65 16.21
CA ASP A 102 6.39 -20.01 15.94
C ASP A 102 5.75 -20.46 14.63
N LEU A 103 6.55 -20.51 13.57
CA LEU A 103 6.06 -20.82 12.24
C LEU A 103 5.68 -22.29 12.10
N ASP A 104 6.42 -23.21 12.74
CA ASP A 104 6.12 -24.65 12.64
C ASP A 104 4.78 -24.97 13.30
N ALA A 105 4.56 -24.41 14.49
CA ALA A 105 3.26 -24.53 15.17
C ALA A 105 2.12 -23.96 14.34
N LYS A 106 2.33 -22.78 13.74
CA LYS A 106 1.31 -22.14 12.90
C LYS A 106 0.99 -22.93 11.63
N VAL A 107 2.01 -23.42 10.93
CA VAL A 107 1.80 -24.24 9.73
C VAL A 107 1.07 -25.54 10.07
N LYS A 108 1.39 -26.17 11.19
CA LYS A 108 0.64 -27.34 11.64
C LYS A 108 -0.83 -27.03 11.95
N GLU A 109 -1.11 -25.93 12.66
CA GLU A 109 -2.48 -25.46 12.92
C GLU A 109 -3.27 -25.24 11.61
N LEU A 110 -2.65 -24.59 10.62
CA LEU A 110 -3.25 -24.35 9.31
C LEU A 110 -3.55 -25.67 8.57
N GLN A 111 -2.63 -26.62 8.58
CA GLN A 111 -2.82 -27.95 8.00
C GLN A 111 -3.96 -28.71 8.68
N ASP A 112 -4.00 -28.71 10.01
CA ASP A 112 -5.07 -29.34 10.79
C ASP A 112 -6.45 -28.69 10.51
N SER A 113 -6.46 -27.41 10.11
CA SER A 113 -7.65 -26.66 9.70
C SER A 113 -7.98 -26.83 8.21
N GLY A 114 -7.21 -27.63 7.45
CA GLY A 114 -7.45 -27.88 6.03
C GLY A 114 -6.96 -26.78 5.08
N VAL A 115 -6.12 -25.85 5.55
CA VAL A 115 -5.52 -24.82 4.71
C VAL A 115 -4.44 -25.44 3.80
N LYS A 116 -4.45 -25.07 2.53
CA LYS A 116 -3.48 -25.54 1.53
C LYS A 116 -2.10 -24.92 1.79
N ILE A 117 -1.15 -25.71 2.28
CA ILE A 117 0.27 -25.33 2.37
C ILE A 117 0.92 -25.66 1.02
N THR A 118 1.37 -24.62 0.32
CA THR A 118 1.99 -24.72 -1.00
C THR A 118 3.50 -24.89 -0.95
N SER A 119 4.13 -24.43 0.15
CA SER A 119 5.54 -24.68 0.46
C SER A 119 5.71 -24.84 1.97
N PRO A 120 6.30 -25.96 2.44
CA PRO A 120 6.50 -26.18 3.86
C PRO A 120 7.55 -25.22 4.43
N PRO A 121 7.64 -25.08 5.78
CA PRO A 121 8.64 -24.25 6.41
C PRO A 121 10.07 -24.58 5.95
N SER A 122 10.78 -23.56 5.51
CA SER A 122 12.18 -23.64 5.08
C SER A 122 12.93 -22.39 5.51
N LYS A 123 14.25 -22.46 5.54
CA LYS A 123 15.12 -21.31 5.79
C LYS A 123 15.81 -20.89 4.51
N THR A 124 15.82 -19.59 4.24
CA THR A 124 16.58 -19.02 3.13
C THR A 124 17.46 -17.88 3.65
N GLY A 125 18.69 -17.79 3.18
CA GLY A 125 19.63 -16.72 3.56
C GLY A 125 19.91 -16.70 5.06
N ASP A 126 19.97 -15.51 5.64
CA ASP A 126 20.33 -15.24 7.03
C ASP A 126 19.18 -15.56 8.01
N ASP A 127 18.80 -16.84 8.09
CA ASP A 127 17.79 -17.36 9.00
C ASP A 127 16.33 -16.91 8.77
N TRP A 128 16.00 -16.42 7.57
CA TRP A 128 14.60 -16.16 7.21
C TRP A 128 13.82 -17.47 7.11
N LYS A 129 13.06 -17.80 8.15
CA LYS A 129 12.19 -18.97 8.16
C LYS A 129 10.82 -18.60 7.64
N HIS A 130 10.41 -19.23 6.54
CA HIS A 130 9.16 -18.95 5.86
C HIS A 130 8.48 -20.21 5.32
N ALA A 131 7.20 -20.10 5.04
CA ALA A 131 6.37 -21.08 4.37
C ALA A 131 5.38 -20.35 3.45
N PHE A 132 4.74 -21.08 2.52
CA PHE A 132 3.66 -20.52 1.74
C PHE A 132 2.37 -21.33 1.91
N ALA A 133 1.28 -20.59 1.99
CA ALA A 133 -0.08 -21.13 1.97
C ALA A 133 -0.89 -20.46 0.86
N GLU A 134 -2.06 -20.98 0.59
CA GLU A 134 -3.03 -20.39 -0.33
C GLU A 134 -4.39 -20.41 0.34
N ASP A 135 -5.10 -19.29 0.29
CA ASP A 135 -6.47 -19.21 0.75
C ASP A 135 -7.44 -19.89 -0.25
N PRO A 136 -8.71 -20.07 0.09
CA PRO A 136 -9.68 -20.73 -0.81
C PRO A 136 -9.93 -19.96 -2.13
N TRP A 137 -9.49 -18.72 -2.24
CA TRP A 137 -9.78 -17.80 -3.36
C TRP A 137 -8.56 -17.49 -4.21
N GLY A 138 -7.42 -18.12 -3.91
CA GLY A 138 -6.20 -18.01 -4.70
C GLY A 138 -5.24 -16.90 -4.25
N THR A 139 -5.45 -16.34 -3.06
CA THR A 139 -4.45 -15.45 -2.46
C THR A 139 -3.25 -16.28 -2.00
N ARG A 140 -2.08 -16.00 -2.56
CA ARG A 140 -0.83 -16.56 -2.06
C ARG A 140 -0.40 -15.84 -0.79
N ILE A 141 -0.20 -16.60 0.27
CA ILE A 141 0.15 -16.10 1.61
C ILE A 141 1.54 -16.57 1.97
N GLU A 142 2.45 -15.64 2.26
CA GLU A 142 3.74 -15.96 2.87
C GLU A 142 3.61 -15.91 4.40
N LEU A 143 4.00 -16.98 5.05
CA LEU A 143 4.02 -17.12 6.50
C LEU A 143 5.48 -17.02 6.95
N VAL A 144 5.79 -16.14 7.91
CA VAL A 144 7.18 -15.94 8.36
C VAL A 144 7.29 -16.01 9.87
N GLU A 145 8.46 -16.44 10.36
CA GLU A 145 8.77 -16.40 11.78
C GLU A 145 9.41 -15.05 12.13
N ASN A 146 8.66 -14.20 12.81
CA ASN A 146 9.17 -12.93 13.33
C ASN A 146 8.43 -12.57 14.63
N PRO A 147 8.94 -13.03 15.81
CA PRO A 147 8.26 -12.83 17.10
C PRO A 147 8.19 -11.35 17.53
N ASP A 148 9.04 -10.51 16.99
CA ASP A 148 9.14 -9.09 17.36
C ASP A 148 8.20 -8.18 16.57
N ASN A 149 7.65 -8.68 15.44
CA ASN A 149 6.74 -7.92 14.58
C ASN A 149 5.62 -8.82 14.05
N LEU A 150 4.62 -9.08 14.89
CA LEU A 150 3.53 -10.03 14.62
C LEU A 150 2.39 -9.43 13.79
N GLY A 151 1.78 -10.24 12.94
CA GLY A 151 0.58 -9.91 12.15
C GLY A 151 0.90 -9.61 10.69
N LEU A 152 0.19 -8.65 10.09
CA LEU A 152 0.44 -8.23 8.70
C LEU A 152 1.85 -7.63 8.60
N HIS A 153 2.72 -8.27 7.80
CA HIS A 153 4.15 -8.03 7.84
C HIS A 153 4.70 -7.41 6.55
N HIS A 154 4.25 -7.91 5.39
CA HIS A 154 4.77 -7.42 4.12
C HIS A 154 3.88 -7.75 2.92
N VAL A 155 4.24 -7.17 1.80
CA VAL A 155 3.77 -7.55 0.47
C VAL A 155 4.98 -7.82 -0.43
N ASN A 156 4.86 -8.81 -1.31
CA ASN A 156 5.89 -9.17 -2.28
C ASN A 156 5.49 -8.68 -3.68
N LEU A 157 6.32 -7.83 -4.25
CA LEU A 157 6.18 -7.38 -5.62
C LEU A 157 7.11 -8.19 -6.54
N HIS A 158 6.57 -8.62 -7.68
CA HIS A 158 7.32 -9.17 -8.79
C HIS A 158 7.45 -8.12 -9.89
N VAL A 159 8.66 -7.70 -10.19
CA VAL A 159 8.94 -6.53 -11.01
C VAL A 159 10.14 -6.76 -11.94
N LYS A 160 10.24 -5.99 -13.02
CA LYS A 160 11.35 -6.14 -13.98
C LYS A 160 12.69 -5.67 -13.43
N ASP A 161 12.69 -4.55 -12.71
CA ASP A 161 13.87 -3.98 -12.05
C ASP A 161 13.54 -3.61 -10.60
N PRO A 162 13.84 -4.49 -9.64
CA PRO A 162 13.57 -4.25 -8.23
C PRO A 162 14.19 -2.95 -7.70
N ASN A 163 15.41 -2.60 -8.14
CA ASN A 163 16.07 -1.40 -7.66
C ASN A 163 15.40 -0.13 -8.15
N ALA A 164 15.06 -0.07 -9.44
CA ALA A 164 14.34 1.06 -10.02
C ALA A 164 12.94 1.19 -9.42
N THR A 165 12.22 0.08 -9.28
CA THR A 165 10.87 0.05 -8.69
C THR A 165 10.90 0.53 -7.24
N LEU A 166 11.77 -0.04 -6.40
CA LEU A 166 11.86 0.39 -4.99
C LEU A 166 12.29 1.86 -4.85
N ALA A 167 13.19 2.35 -5.71
CA ALA A 167 13.57 3.77 -5.72
C ALA A 167 12.39 4.67 -6.11
N TRP A 168 11.55 4.22 -7.03
CA TRP A 168 10.34 4.93 -7.42
C TRP A 168 9.33 4.98 -6.27
N TYR A 169 9.08 3.85 -5.59
CA TYR A 169 8.17 3.80 -4.43
C TYR A 169 8.63 4.71 -3.29
N VAL A 170 9.93 4.71 -2.95
CA VAL A 170 10.48 5.61 -1.92
C VAL A 170 10.24 7.07 -2.30
N ARG A 171 10.46 7.44 -3.56
CA ARG A 171 10.23 8.81 -4.04
C ARG A 171 8.75 9.20 -4.03
N ALA A 172 7.87 8.26 -4.39
CA ALA A 172 6.43 8.50 -4.51
C ALA A 172 5.68 8.35 -3.17
N PHE A 173 6.09 7.41 -2.33
CA PHE A 173 5.33 7.00 -1.15
C PHE A 173 6.17 6.93 0.12
N GLY A 174 7.40 7.44 0.08
CA GLY A 174 8.27 7.46 1.25
C GLY A 174 8.74 6.09 1.72
N GLY A 175 9.00 5.97 3.01
CA GLY A 175 9.61 4.80 3.62
C GLY A 175 11.13 4.77 3.47
N ASP A 176 11.77 3.84 4.16
CA ASP A 176 13.23 3.66 4.16
C ASP A 176 13.61 2.43 3.34
N ARG A 177 14.61 2.56 2.44
CA ARG A 177 15.24 1.37 1.85
C ARG A 177 15.77 0.48 2.96
N ALA A 178 15.49 -0.80 2.87
CA ALA A 178 15.90 -1.78 3.85
C ALA A 178 16.26 -3.11 3.19
N SER A 179 17.30 -3.76 3.70
CA SER A 179 17.58 -5.16 3.42
C SER A 179 17.24 -5.97 4.68
N VAL A 180 16.33 -6.91 4.55
CA VAL A 180 15.85 -7.73 5.67
C VAL A 180 15.97 -9.18 5.29
N TYR A 181 16.80 -9.93 6.01
CA TYR A 181 17.11 -11.33 5.72
C TYR A 181 17.55 -11.56 4.26
N GLY A 182 18.36 -10.65 3.71
CA GLY A 182 18.84 -10.72 2.34
C GLY A 182 17.82 -10.34 1.26
N ARG A 183 16.65 -9.83 1.65
CA ARG A 183 15.61 -9.36 0.71
C ARG A 183 15.60 -7.84 0.69
N GLU A 184 15.66 -7.28 -0.52
CA GLU A 184 15.59 -5.85 -0.74
C GLU A 184 14.14 -5.36 -0.70
N GLY A 185 13.90 -4.23 0.00
CA GLY A 185 12.57 -3.69 0.15
C GLY A 185 12.55 -2.26 0.68
N ILE A 186 11.36 -1.83 1.02
CA ILE A 186 11.07 -0.57 1.70
C ILE A 186 10.41 -0.91 3.03
N ARG A 187 10.84 -0.22 4.07
CA ARG A 187 10.28 -0.32 5.41
C ARG A 187 9.44 0.91 5.71
N TYR A 188 8.19 0.67 6.07
CA TYR A 188 7.27 1.67 6.60
C TYR A 188 7.14 1.51 8.10
N ARG A 189 7.23 2.60 8.87
CA ARG A 189 7.25 2.56 10.34
C ARG A 189 6.01 3.13 11.00
N ASP A 190 5.20 3.85 10.25
CA ASP A 190 4.13 4.69 10.80
C ASP A 190 3.01 3.90 11.46
N LEU A 191 2.81 2.64 11.03
CA LEU A 191 1.75 1.74 11.53
C LEU A 191 2.29 0.44 12.17
N GLY A 192 3.53 0.46 12.61
CA GLY A 192 4.31 -0.72 12.94
C GLY A 192 5.36 -0.96 11.86
N LEU A 193 5.99 -2.14 11.88
CA LEU A 193 6.97 -2.48 10.84
C LEU A 193 6.26 -3.22 9.71
N PHE A 194 6.03 -2.53 8.61
CA PHE A 194 5.52 -3.10 7.37
C PHE A 194 6.56 -2.98 6.25
N TYR A 195 6.65 -3.99 5.40
CA TYR A 195 7.62 -4.01 4.30
C TYR A 195 6.95 -4.18 2.94
N VAL A 196 7.50 -3.52 1.94
CA VAL A 196 7.24 -3.80 0.53
C VAL A 196 8.53 -4.38 -0.04
N PHE A 197 8.57 -5.68 -0.26
CA PHE A 197 9.71 -6.36 -0.92
C PHE A 197 9.50 -6.38 -2.43
N ALA A 198 10.61 -6.38 -3.18
CA ALA A 198 10.58 -6.54 -4.62
C ALA A 198 11.60 -7.58 -5.06
N SER A 199 11.17 -8.47 -5.94
CA SER A 199 12.01 -9.48 -6.59
C SER A 199 11.85 -9.41 -8.10
N LYS A 200 12.89 -9.87 -8.82
CA LYS A 200 12.88 -9.82 -10.27
C LYS A 200 11.98 -10.90 -10.86
N ASP A 201 11.02 -10.47 -11.66
CA ASP A 201 10.22 -11.32 -12.54
C ASP A 201 9.82 -10.53 -13.79
N ASP A 202 10.38 -10.91 -14.95
CA ASP A 202 10.11 -10.25 -16.22
C ASP A 202 8.75 -10.62 -16.83
N MET A 203 8.06 -11.64 -16.26
CA MET A 203 6.83 -12.23 -16.77
C MET A 203 5.62 -12.01 -15.87
N ALA A 204 5.78 -11.27 -14.77
CA ALA A 204 4.69 -11.01 -13.84
C ALA A 204 3.48 -10.40 -14.54
N ALA A 205 2.29 -10.96 -14.30
CA ALA A 205 1.05 -10.40 -14.80
C ALA A 205 0.62 -9.16 -13.97
N PRO A 206 -0.14 -8.21 -14.52
CA PRO A 206 -0.71 -7.12 -13.72
C PRO A 206 -1.52 -7.64 -12.54
N SER A 207 -1.54 -6.91 -11.42
CA SER A 207 -2.27 -7.34 -10.21
C SER A 207 -3.79 -7.20 -10.33
N GLU A 208 -4.25 -6.27 -11.17
CA GLU A 208 -5.68 -5.99 -11.34
C GLU A 208 -6.48 -7.23 -11.76
N GLY A 209 -7.58 -7.48 -11.06
CA GLY A 209 -8.45 -8.64 -11.32
C GLY A 209 -7.94 -9.96 -10.77
N HIS A 210 -6.86 -9.95 -9.99
CA HIS A 210 -6.36 -11.13 -9.28
C HIS A 210 -6.76 -11.11 -7.80
N ALA A 211 -6.49 -12.18 -7.08
CA ALA A 211 -6.85 -12.33 -5.67
C ALA A 211 -6.24 -11.22 -4.79
N ILE A 212 -5.02 -10.76 -5.08
CA ILE A 212 -4.49 -9.50 -4.55
C ILE A 212 -4.60 -8.46 -5.67
N ASP A 213 -5.59 -7.59 -5.57
CA ASP A 213 -5.90 -6.62 -6.64
C ASP A 213 -4.99 -5.40 -6.58
N ARG A 214 -4.81 -4.83 -5.40
CA ARG A 214 -4.06 -3.59 -5.21
C ARG A 214 -3.56 -3.37 -3.79
N ILE A 215 -2.68 -2.40 -3.66
CA ILE A 215 -2.19 -1.85 -2.40
C ILE A 215 -2.52 -0.36 -2.34
N ALA A 216 -2.73 0.17 -1.13
CA ALA A 216 -3.22 1.52 -0.95
C ALA A 216 -2.34 2.36 -0.01
N TRP A 217 -2.32 3.68 -0.28
CA TRP A 217 -1.76 4.70 0.60
C TRP A 217 -2.83 5.72 0.96
N GLY A 218 -2.79 6.23 2.20
CA GLY A 218 -3.80 7.10 2.80
C GLY A 218 -3.35 8.55 2.94
N PRO A 219 -3.34 9.39 1.87
CA PRO A 219 -2.97 10.79 1.99
C PRO A 219 -3.99 11.59 2.80
N ILE A 220 -3.49 12.52 3.62
CA ILE A 220 -4.34 13.50 4.34
C ILE A 220 -4.98 14.47 3.35
N ASP A 221 -4.24 14.89 2.32
CA ASP A 221 -4.72 15.77 1.24
C ASP A 221 -4.48 15.08 -0.11
N LEU A 222 -5.53 14.50 -0.66
CA LEU A 222 -5.46 13.74 -1.91
C LEU A 222 -5.10 14.64 -3.10
N ASP A 223 -5.66 15.86 -3.16
CA ASP A 223 -5.42 16.77 -4.29
C ASP A 223 -3.95 17.22 -4.31
N LYS A 224 -3.42 17.58 -3.15
CA LYS A 224 -2.00 17.92 -3.01
C LYS A 224 -1.11 16.74 -3.41
N THR A 225 -1.37 15.55 -2.87
CA THR A 225 -0.58 14.35 -3.17
C THR A 225 -0.61 13.99 -4.64
N VAL A 226 -1.78 14.04 -5.29
CA VAL A 226 -1.91 13.79 -6.74
C VAL A 226 -1.11 14.83 -7.55
N ASN A 227 -1.17 16.10 -7.19
CA ASN A 227 -0.41 17.15 -7.87
C ASN A 227 1.10 16.95 -7.69
N ASP A 228 1.55 16.62 -6.47
CA ASP A 228 2.96 16.33 -6.19
C ASP A 228 3.44 15.11 -6.99
N LEU A 229 2.68 14.02 -7.01
CA LEU A 229 2.99 12.82 -7.79
C LEU A 229 3.04 13.09 -9.31
N LYS A 230 2.15 13.94 -9.85
CA LYS A 230 2.22 14.39 -11.24
C LYS A 230 3.54 15.10 -11.55
N THR A 231 4.05 15.92 -10.62
CA THR A 231 5.37 16.58 -10.80
C THR A 231 6.52 15.59 -10.81
N LEU A 232 6.35 14.42 -10.19
CA LEU A 232 7.27 13.29 -10.22
C LEU A 232 7.11 12.40 -11.46
N GLY A 233 6.22 12.77 -12.38
CA GLY A 233 5.96 12.04 -13.62
C GLY A 233 5.01 10.84 -13.47
N VAL A 234 4.27 10.75 -12.36
CA VAL A 234 3.27 9.69 -12.18
C VAL A 234 2.05 9.99 -13.05
N MET A 235 1.63 9.00 -13.83
CA MET A 235 0.40 9.05 -14.61
C MET A 235 -0.71 8.31 -13.88
N PHE A 236 -1.87 8.94 -13.78
CA PHE A 236 -3.04 8.35 -13.17
C PHE A 236 -3.92 7.70 -14.23
N SER A 237 -4.52 6.56 -13.89
CA SER A 237 -5.44 5.87 -14.78
C SER A 237 -6.70 6.72 -14.98
N SER A 238 -7.10 6.87 -16.24
CA SER A 238 -8.42 7.41 -16.58
C SER A 238 -9.54 6.40 -16.35
N ASP A 239 -9.19 5.12 -16.19
CA ASP A 239 -10.16 4.06 -15.96
C ASP A 239 -10.52 3.96 -14.48
N THR A 240 -11.42 4.84 -14.12
CA THR A 240 -11.94 5.00 -12.76
C THR A 240 -13.27 4.29 -12.61
N ASN A 241 -13.44 3.09 -13.18
CA ASN A 241 -14.62 2.31 -12.87
C ASN A 241 -14.36 1.52 -11.57
N PRO A 242 -14.66 2.08 -10.38
CA PRO A 242 -14.67 1.28 -9.19
C PRO A 242 -15.71 0.20 -9.44
N ARG A 243 -15.31 -1.06 -9.36
CA ARG A 243 -16.28 -2.16 -9.29
C ARG A 243 -17.24 -1.76 -8.19
N ALA A 244 -18.50 -1.57 -8.54
CA ALA A 244 -19.48 -1.04 -7.63
C ALA A 244 -19.50 -1.91 -6.38
N ASN A 245 -18.94 -1.42 -5.28
CA ASN A 245 -19.28 -1.98 -3.98
C ASN A 245 -20.79 -1.72 -3.82
N PRO A 246 -21.64 -2.74 -3.79
CA PRO A 246 -23.08 -2.55 -3.67
C PRO A 246 -23.47 -1.84 -2.36
N ALA A 247 -22.54 -1.72 -1.42
CA ALA A 247 -22.70 -0.96 -0.19
C ALA A 247 -22.41 0.55 -0.35
N CYS A 248 -21.88 0.98 -1.49
CA CYS A 248 -21.56 2.39 -1.76
C CYS A 248 -22.45 2.90 -2.90
N ASN A 249 -23.40 3.79 -2.60
CA ASN A 249 -24.14 4.52 -3.63
C ASN A 249 -23.28 5.66 -4.16
N PHE A 250 -23.11 5.71 -5.48
CA PHE A 250 -22.50 6.86 -6.14
C PHE A 250 -23.43 8.08 -6.03
N VAL A 251 -23.07 9.03 -5.20
CA VAL A 251 -23.74 10.32 -5.17
C VAL A 251 -22.82 11.34 -5.87
N GLY A 252 -23.15 11.69 -7.09
CA GLY A 252 -22.48 12.70 -7.87
C GLY A 252 -21.43 12.16 -8.83
N GLY A 253 -21.84 11.76 -10.02
CA GLY A 253 -20.96 11.46 -11.15
C GLY A 253 -20.47 12.74 -11.79
N GLY A 254 -19.28 13.21 -11.41
CA GLY A 254 -18.52 14.21 -12.14
C GLY A 254 -17.13 13.65 -12.38
N THR A 255 -16.72 13.55 -13.64
CA THR A 255 -15.31 13.44 -13.99
C THR A 255 -14.69 14.81 -13.75
N GLU A 256 -14.00 14.99 -12.62
CA GLU A 256 -13.09 16.13 -12.48
C GLU A 256 -11.88 15.89 -13.41
N GLU A 257 -11.35 16.95 -14.02
CA GLU A 257 -10.12 16.88 -14.81
C GLU A 257 -9.03 16.20 -13.99
N GLY A 258 -8.50 15.10 -14.52
CA GLY A 258 -7.43 14.35 -13.87
C GLY A 258 -7.83 12.96 -13.32
N GLY A 259 -9.03 12.45 -13.62
CA GLY A 259 -9.44 11.09 -13.25
C GLY A 259 -9.82 10.89 -11.78
N LEU A 260 -9.94 11.97 -11.01
CA LEU A 260 -10.40 11.94 -9.62
C LEU A 260 -11.88 11.62 -9.55
N ARG A 261 -12.24 10.52 -8.90
CA ARG A 261 -13.63 10.22 -8.57
C ARG A 261 -13.85 10.35 -7.07
N ARG A 262 -14.92 11.02 -6.69
CA ARG A 262 -15.42 11.07 -5.31
C ARG A 262 -16.38 9.91 -5.11
N LEU A 263 -15.98 8.92 -4.32
CA LEU A 263 -16.86 7.88 -3.83
C LEU A 263 -17.44 8.34 -2.50
N PHE A 264 -18.76 8.48 -2.42
CA PHE A 264 -19.45 8.67 -1.14
C PHE A 264 -20.15 7.37 -0.78
N CYS A 265 -19.67 6.71 0.26
CA CYS A 265 -20.37 5.58 0.84
C CYS A 265 -21.50 6.09 1.74
N THR A 266 -22.74 5.74 1.42
CA THR A 266 -23.94 6.21 2.14
C THR A 266 -24.39 5.27 3.26
N GLN A 267 -23.58 4.27 3.61
CA GLN A 267 -23.92 3.43 4.75
C GLN A 267 -23.73 4.22 6.08
N PRO A 268 -24.62 4.05 7.04
CA PRO A 268 -24.65 4.88 8.26
C PRO A 268 -23.38 4.87 9.11
N ASN A 269 -22.44 3.97 8.86
CA ASN A 269 -21.21 3.78 9.62
C ASN A 269 -19.94 3.79 8.77
N GLN A 270 -20.00 4.22 7.51
CA GLN A 270 -18.80 4.36 6.68
C GLN A 270 -18.44 5.82 6.49
N LEU A 271 -17.22 6.18 6.86
CA LEU A 271 -16.67 7.50 6.56
C LEU A 271 -16.57 7.65 5.04
N PRO A 272 -16.95 8.81 4.48
CA PRO A 272 -16.78 9.07 3.06
C PRO A 272 -15.29 9.04 2.69
N HIS A 273 -14.98 8.49 1.53
CA HIS A 273 -13.61 8.42 0.99
C HIS A 273 -13.52 9.12 -0.34
N ARG A 274 -12.33 9.70 -0.61
CA ARG A 274 -11.95 10.14 -1.95
C ARG A 274 -10.85 9.19 -2.44
N ILE A 275 -11.00 8.67 -3.65
CA ILE A 275 -10.12 7.63 -4.17
C ILE A 275 -9.62 8.01 -5.56
N VAL A 276 -8.35 7.69 -5.84
CA VAL A 276 -7.78 7.72 -7.18
C VAL A 276 -6.87 6.50 -7.39
N TYR A 277 -6.82 6.00 -8.61
CA TYR A 277 -6.01 4.86 -8.98
C TYR A 277 -4.87 5.24 -9.91
N LEU A 278 -3.76 4.52 -9.78
CA LEU A 278 -2.71 4.48 -10.77
C LEU A 278 -2.25 3.03 -10.96
N VAL A 279 -1.67 2.74 -12.11
CA VAL A 279 -1.01 1.45 -12.38
C VAL A 279 0.45 1.74 -12.67
N THR A 280 1.34 1.06 -11.96
CA THR A 280 2.78 1.21 -12.17
C THR A 280 3.22 0.54 -13.47
N THR A 281 4.41 0.85 -13.94
CA THR A 281 5.00 0.22 -15.14
C THR A 281 5.18 -1.29 -15.00
N ASP A 282 5.25 -1.79 -13.77
CA ASP A 282 5.33 -3.22 -13.46
C ASP A 282 3.96 -3.89 -13.34
N GLY A 283 2.87 -3.12 -13.52
CA GLY A 283 1.51 -3.66 -13.45
C GLY A 283 0.91 -3.73 -12.04
N VAL A 284 1.55 -3.13 -11.04
CA VAL A 284 0.96 -2.98 -9.70
C VAL A 284 -0.12 -1.92 -9.75
N LYS A 285 -1.35 -2.30 -9.40
CA LYS A 285 -2.43 -1.33 -9.18
C LYS A 285 -2.27 -0.71 -7.79
N VAL A 286 -2.30 0.60 -7.74
CA VAL A 286 -2.16 1.38 -6.51
C VAL A 286 -3.39 2.25 -6.33
N GLU A 287 -3.88 2.31 -5.10
CA GLU A 287 -4.95 3.20 -4.66
C GLU A 287 -4.39 4.31 -3.76
N LEU A 288 -4.85 5.54 -3.98
CA LEU A 288 -4.72 6.60 -3.00
C LEU A 288 -6.11 6.86 -2.43
N VAL A 289 -6.26 6.71 -1.11
CA VAL A 289 -7.53 6.85 -0.41
C VAL A 289 -7.42 7.92 0.67
N GLN A 290 -8.17 9.01 0.51
CA GLN A 290 -8.32 10.02 1.57
C GLN A 290 -9.55 9.67 2.41
N HIS A 291 -9.30 9.35 3.67
CA HIS A 291 -10.36 9.18 4.67
C HIS A 291 -10.84 10.56 5.11
N LEU A 292 -12.11 10.85 4.89
CA LEU A 292 -12.70 12.12 5.30
C LEU A 292 -13.26 11.94 6.72
N GLU A 293 -12.86 12.83 7.63
CA GLU A 293 -13.47 12.87 8.96
C GLU A 293 -14.98 13.11 8.81
N ALA A 294 -15.78 12.44 9.64
CA ALA A 294 -17.18 12.79 9.78
C ALA A 294 -17.24 14.27 10.17
N ALA A 295 -17.90 15.10 9.36
CA ALA A 295 -18.12 16.49 9.70
C ALA A 295 -18.67 16.55 11.12
N GLY A 296 -17.89 17.14 12.04
CA GLY A 296 -18.22 17.19 13.46
C GLY A 296 -19.62 17.77 13.62
N HIS A 297 -20.43 17.02 14.37
CA HIS A 297 -21.71 17.48 14.87
C HIS A 297 -21.52 18.34 16.12
#